data_eb19fe22c07007fba0ab2bcc027b8c8d
#
_entry.id   eb19fe22c07007fba0ab2bcc027b8c8d
#
_cell.length_a   1.000
_cell.length_b   1.000
_cell.length_c   1.000
_cell.angle_alpha   90.00
_cell.angle_beta   90.00
_cell.angle_gamma   90.00
#
_symmetry.space_group_name_H-M   'P 1'
#
loop_
_entity.id
_entity.type
_entity.pdbx_description
1 polymer ?
#
loop_
_entity_poly.entity_id
_entity_poly.type
_entity_poly.pdbx_seq_one_letter_code
_entity_poly.pdbx_strand_id
1 'polypeptide(L)'
;MKDSLVAGLQKSNRIDIDVDRTIEFMGEECRVYGTPYLLYDIEMLCRDLLLEHSDDGEDSVGTSVQLDHTGPTLQGMWVEITVSIATVKGRAVTFDITARDALEQVATGTHARFVVDLEKTAARLKGKRDKALQAIN
;
A
#
# COMPACT_ATOMS: atom_id res chain seq x y z
N MET A 1 6.11 -4.87 -17.68
CA MET A 1 4.91 -5.50 -17.09
C MET A 1 4.70 -6.84 -17.77
N LYS A 2 4.54 -7.88 -17.00
CA LYS A 2 4.30 -9.21 -17.54
C LYS A 2 2.84 -9.36 -17.97
N ASP A 3 2.59 -10.22 -18.96
CA ASP A 3 1.24 -10.51 -19.44
C ASP A 3 0.34 -11.13 -18.38
N SER A 4 0.95 -11.72 -17.34
CA SER A 4 0.23 -12.29 -16.20
C SER A 4 -0.40 -11.23 -15.28
N LEU A 5 -0.06 -9.96 -15.42
CA LEU A 5 -0.67 -8.87 -14.64
C LEU A 5 -2.07 -8.56 -15.18
N VAL A 6 -3.07 -9.11 -14.55
CA VAL A 6 -4.48 -9.03 -14.98
C VAL A 6 -5.40 -8.77 -13.80
N ALA A 7 -6.58 -8.23 -14.08
CA ALA A 7 -7.65 -8.08 -13.08
C ALA A 7 -8.02 -9.44 -12.48
N GLY A 8 -8.37 -9.45 -11.21
CA GLY A 8 -8.75 -10.64 -10.47
C GLY A 8 -7.63 -11.29 -9.66
N LEU A 9 -6.38 -10.91 -9.89
CA LEU A 9 -5.28 -11.38 -9.05
C LEU A 9 -5.46 -10.89 -7.61
N GLN A 10 -5.19 -11.76 -6.65
CA GLN A 10 -5.31 -11.45 -5.22
C GLN A 10 -4.05 -11.82 -4.46
N LYS A 11 -3.83 -11.14 -3.35
CA LYS A 11 -2.80 -11.49 -2.38
C LYS A 11 -3.30 -11.14 -0.99
N SER A 12 -3.00 -12.01 -0.03
CA SER A 12 -3.33 -11.80 1.37
C SER A 12 -2.07 -11.92 2.21
N ASN A 13 -2.03 -11.16 3.30
CA ASN A 13 -0.97 -11.27 4.28
C ASN A 13 -1.55 -11.02 5.68
N ARG A 14 -1.05 -11.74 6.65
CA ARG A 14 -1.41 -11.56 8.06
C ARG A 14 -0.32 -10.75 8.74
N ILE A 15 -0.72 -9.64 9.34
CA ILE A 15 0.17 -8.70 10.04
C ILE A 15 -0.03 -8.87 11.53
N ASP A 16 1.02 -9.17 12.27
CA ASP A 16 1.01 -9.12 13.73
C ASP A 16 1.16 -7.68 14.17
N ILE A 17 0.27 -7.22 15.04
CA ILE A 17 0.25 -5.82 15.48
C ILE A 17 1.24 -5.66 16.62
N ASP A 18 2.46 -5.27 16.28
CA ASP A 18 3.51 -4.95 17.22
C ASP A 18 3.34 -3.53 17.78
N VAL A 19 4.14 -3.16 18.76
CA VAL A 19 4.04 -1.84 19.40
C VAL A 19 4.28 -0.71 18.39
N ASP A 20 5.18 -0.90 17.43
CA ASP A 20 5.55 0.14 16.45
C ASP A 20 4.41 0.46 15.48
N ARG A 21 3.46 -0.46 15.31
CA ARG A 21 2.28 -0.26 14.47
C ARG A 21 1.12 0.42 15.20
N THR A 22 1.28 0.71 16.49
CA THR A 22 0.20 1.25 17.30
C THR A 22 0.38 2.75 17.57
N ILE A 23 -0.76 3.40 17.84
CA ILE A 23 -0.77 4.79 18.28
C ILE A 23 -0.45 4.86 19.79
N GLU A 24 0.27 5.90 20.21
CA GLU A 24 0.68 6.08 21.61
C GLU A 24 -0.10 7.15 22.36
N PHE A 25 -0.79 8.04 21.63
CA PHE A 25 -1.37 9.24 22.24
C PHE A 25 -2.58 8.99 23.14
N MET A 26 -3.14 7.77 23.15
CA MET A 26 -4.24 7.41 24.07
C MET A 26 -3.77 6.60 25.29
N GLY A 27 -2.46 6.47 25.48
CA GLY A 27 -1.85 5.72 26.59
C GLY A 27 -1.64 4.24 26.28
N GLU A 28 -0.91 3.57 27.16
CA GLU A 28 -0.46 2.18 26.93
C GLU A 28 -1.60 1.17 26.88
N GLU A 29 -2.70 1.42 27.60
CA GLU A 29 -3.86 0.52 27.61
C GLU A 29 -4.71 0.63 26.37
N CYS A 30 -4.49 1.68 25.55
CA CYS A 30 -5.27 1.95 24.35
C CYS A 30 -4.41 1.87 23.08
N ARG A 31 -3.40 1.03 23.09
CA ARG A 31 -2.57 0.83 21.91
C ARG A 31 -3.31 -0.02 20.88
N VAL A 32 -3.70 0.63 19.79
CA VAL A 32 -4.40 0.02 18.67
C VAL A 32 -3.67 0.31 17.37
N TYR A 33 -3.87 -0.57 16.39
CA TYR A 33 -3.31 -0.44 15.04
C TYR A 33 -3.62 0.94 14.48
N GLY A 34 -2.59 1.71 14.21
CA GLY A 34 -2.74 3.07 13.68
C GLY A 34 -3.05 3.07 12.19
N THR A 35 -3.95 3.97 11.77
CA THR A 35 -4.35 4.09 10.36
C THR A 35 -3.15 4.32 9.40
N PRO A 36 -2.15 5.14 9.74
CA PRO A 36 -0.98 5.29 8.86
C PRO A 36 -0.19 3.99 8.66
N TYR A 37 -0.13 3.15 9.68
CA TYR A 37 0.59 1.87 9.61
C TYR A 37 -0.20 0.83 8.82
N LEU A 38 -1.52 0.80 9.01
CA LEU A 38 -2.41 -0.02 8.18
C LEU A 38 -2.27 0.36 6.71
N LEU A 39 -2.29 1.65 6.42
CA LEU A 39 -2.13 2.14 5.05
C LEU A 39 -0.79 1.70 4.46
N TYR A 40 0.30 1.85 5.21
CA TYR A 40 1.63 1.41 4.77
C TYR A 40 1.64 -0.09 4.46
N ASP A 41 1.09 -0.91 5.35
CA ASP A 41 1.06 -2.37 5.17
C ASP A 41 0.22 -2.75 3.95
N ILE A 42 -0.89 -2.05 3.68
CA ILE A 42 -1.71 -2.22 2.49
C ILE A 42 -0.91 -1.86 1.22
N GLU A 43 -0.25 -0.71 1.21
CA GLU A 43 0.54 -0.28 0.06
C GLU A 43 1.65 -1.27 -0.27
N MET A 44 2.33 -1.80 0.75
CA MET A 44 3.40 -2.77 0.56
C MET A 44 2.87 -4.09 0.00
N LEU A 45 1.71 -4.54 0.44
CA LEU A 45 1.09 -5.76 -0.09
C LEU A 45 0.69 -5.59 -1.57
N CYS A 46 0.11 -4.45 -1.92
CA CYS A 46 -0.20 -4.13 -3.31
C CYS A 46 1.07 -4.07 -4.17
N ARG A 47 2.12 -3.43 -3.66
CA ARG A 47 3.42 -3.36 -4.33
C ARG A 47 3.99 -4.76 -4.55
N ASP A 48 3.95 -5.61 -3.55
CA ASP A 48 4.45 -6.99 -3.63
C ASP A 48 3.71 -7.79 -4.71
N LEU A 49 2.39 -7.65 -4.78
CA LEU A 49 1.60 -8.31 -5.83
C LEU A 49 2.01 -7.82 -7.22
N LEU A 50 2.22 -6.53 -7.40
CA LEU A 50 2.69 -5.98 -8.68
C LEU A 50 4.10 -6.46 -9.03
N LEU A 51 5.00 -6.54 -8.06
CA LEU A 51 6.37 -7.02 -8.30
C LEU A 51 6.41 -8.46 -8.80
N GLU A 52 5.48 -9.31 -8.36
CA GLU A 52 5.37 -10.68 -8.84
C GLU A 52 5.07 -10.75 -10.35
N HIS A 53 4.52 -9.69 -10.92
CA HIS A 53 4.10 -9.60 -12.33
C HIS A 53 4.76 -8.45 -13.08
N SER A 54 5.90 -7.97 -12.58
CA SER A 54 6.69 -6.91 -13.19
C SER A 54 7.94 -7.47 -13.85
N ASP A 55 8.43 -6.74 -14.85
CA ASP A 55 9.71 -7.04 -15.48
C ASP A 55 10.84 -6.47 -14.63
N ASP A 56 12.06 -6.95 -14.87
CA ASP A 56 13.24 -6.41 -14.20
C ASP A 56 13.36 -4.90 -14.47
N GLY A 57 13.72 -4.15 -13.46
CA GLY A 57 13.85 -2.69 -13.57
C GLY A 57 12.54 -1.93 -13.42
N GLU A 58 11.45 -2.61 -13.11
CA GLU A 58 10.15 -1.99 -12.82
C GLU A 58 9.84 -2.02 -11.33
N ASP A 59 9.08 -1.03 -10.88
CA ASP A 59 8.47 -0.98 -9.57
C ASP A 59 7.15 -0.19 -9.72
N SER A 60 6.55 0.20 -8.63
CA SER A 60 5.33 1.00 -8.66
C SER A 60 5.30 2.02 -7.54
N VAL A 61 4.53 3.07 -7.76
CA VAL A 61 4.28 4.12 -6.76
C VAL A 61 2.78 4.25 -6.54
N GLY A 62 2.37 4.56 -5.31
CA GLY A 62 0.99 4.85 -4.98
C GLY A 62 0.57 6.20 -5.55
N THR A 63 -0.63 6.28 -6.13
CA THR A 63 -1.16 7.50 -6.73
C THR A 63 -2.46 7.97 -6.08
N SER A 64 -3.23 7.07 -5.49
CA SER A 64 -4.42 7.43 -4.73
C SER A 64 -4.77 6.33 -3.74
N VAL A 65 -5.47 6.70 -2.69
CA VAL A 65 -5.99 5.77 -1.70
C VAL A 65 -7.25 6.35 -1.09
N GLN A 66 -8.23 5.46 -0.89
CA GLN A 66 -9.40 5.74 -0.07
C GLN A 66 -9.51 4.58 0.91
N LEU A 67 -9.52 4.88 2.20
CA LEU A 67 -9.48 3.86 3.25
C LEU A 67 -10.44 4.25 4.37
N ASP A 68 -11.36 3.34 4.69
CA ASP A 68 -12.20 3.43 5.87
C ASP A 68 -11.68 2.42 6.90
N HIS A 69 -11.15 2.93 8.00
CA HIS A 69 -10.62 2.14 9.10
C HIS A 69 -11.64 2.17 10.24
N THR A 70 -12.49 1.16 10.29
CA THR A 70 -13.74 1.17 11.09
C THR A 70 -13.67 0.36 12.37
N GLY A 71 -12.71 -0.53 12.52
CA GLY A 71 -12.57 -1.36 13.72
C GLY A 71 -11.18 -1.28 14.31
N PRO A 72 -11.06 -1.21 15.65
CA PRO A 72 -9.77 -1.19 16.32
C PRO A 72 -9.21 -2.60 16.47
N THR A 73 -7.91 -2.76 16.24
CA THR A 73 -7.20 -4.01 16.53
C THR A 73 -6.08 -3.69 17.52
N LEU A 74 -6.04 -4.43 18.62
CA LEU A 74 -5.13 -4.16 19.72
C LEU A 74 -3.73 -4.71 19.45
N GLN A 75 -2.74 -4.11 20.09
CA GLN A 75 -1.39 -4.67 20.13
C GLN A 75 -1.43 -6.14 20.57
N GLY A 76 -0.66 -6.98 19.88
CA GLY A 76 -0.61 -8.42 20.14
C GLY A 76 -1.64 -9.24 19.36
N MET A 77 -2.60 -8.60 18.71
CA MET A 77 -3.55 -9.24 17.81
C MET A 77 -2.97 -9.29 16.38
N TRP A 78 -3.72 -9.83 15.44
CA TRP A 78 -3.34 -9.84 14.03
C TRP A 78 -4.44 -9.27 13.16
N VAL A 79 -4.04 -8.77 11.99
CA VAL A 79 -4.95 -8.34 10.93
C VAL A 79 -4.56 -9.06 9.64
N GLU A 80 -5.55 -9.61 8.95
CA GLU A 80 -5.35 -10.17 7.61
C GLU A 80 -5.81 -9.15 6.58
N ILE A 81 -4.90 -8.73 5.74
CA ILE A 81 -5.16 -7.80 4.64
C ILE A 81 -5.27 -8.62 3.36
N THR A 82 -6.30 -8.35 2.57
CA THR A 82 -6.49 -8.94 1.24
C THR A 82 -6.62 -7.83 0.22
N VAL A 83 -5.81 -7.90 -0.83
CA VAL A 83 -5.85 -6.96 -1.95
C VAL A 83 -6.16 -7.71 -3.22
N SER A 84 -7.02 -7.14 -4.06
CA SER A 84 -7.43 -7.68 -5.35
C SER A 84 -7.22 -6.64 -6.43
N ILE A 85 -6.65 -7.03 -7.57
CA ILE A 85 -6.55 -6.12 -8.71
C ILE A 85 -7.93 -5.99 -9.34
N ALA A 86 -8.47 -4.77 -9.32
CA ALA A 86 -9.76 -4.45 -9.91
C ALA A 86 -9.62 -4.12 -11.40
N THR A 87 -8.64 -3.29 -11.78
CA THR A 87 -8.39 -2.90 -13.16
C THR A 87 -6.90 -2.78 -13.46
N VAL A 88 -6.55 -3.07 -14.71
CA VAL A 88 -5.21 -2.79 -15.26
C VAL A 88 -5.44 -2.00 -16.55
N LYS A 89 -5.03 -0.74 -16.59
CA LYS A 89 -5.17 0.15 -17.73
C LYS A 89 -3.81 0.75 -18.07
N GLY A 90 -3.09 0.14 -19.00
CA GLY A 90 -1.71 0.50 -19.26
C GLY A 90 -0.87 0.25 -18.00
N ARG A 91 -0.22 1.28 -17.50
CA ARG A 91 0.60 1.21 -16.28
C ARG A 91 -0.17 1.56 -15.00
N ALA A 92 -1.43 1.96 -15.13
CA ALA A 92 -2.29 2.28 -13.98
C ALA A 92 -3.04 1.04 -13.51
N VAL A 93 -2.86 0.69 -12.24
CA VAL A 93 -3.47 -0.50 -11.63
C VAL A 93 -4.26 -0.06 -10.40
N THR A 94 -5.52 -0.52 -10.32
CA THR A 94 -6.37 -0.25 -9.16
C THR A 94 -6.65 -1.52 -8.38
N PHE A 95 -6.81 -1.37 -7.07
CA PHE A 95 -7.01 -2.46 -6.13
C PHE A 95 -8.24 -2.22 -5.29
N ASP A 96 -8.96 -3.29 -4.98
CA ASP A 96 -9.91 -3.35 -3.88
C ASP A 96 -9.22 -3.95 -2.66
N ILE A 97 -9.53 -3.43 -1.47
CA ILE A 97 -8.87 -3.78 -0.22
C ILE A 97 -9.90 -4.15 0.83
N THR A 98 -9.63 -5.24 1.54
CA THR A 98 -10.33 -5.58 2.77
C THR A 98 -9.31 -5.97 3.83
N ALA A 99 -9.63 -5.68 5.08
CA ALA A 99 -8.81 -6.10 6.22
C ALA A 99 -9.73 -6.56 7.34
N ARG A 100 -9.36 -7.66 7.99
CA ARG A 100 -10.12 -8.23 9.08
C ARG A 100 -9.19 -8.72 10.18
N ASP A 101 -9.65 -8.60 11.43
CA ASP A 101 -9.00 -9.27 12.55
C ASP A 101 -9.76 -10.56 12.92
N ALA A 102 -9.44 -11.15 14.06
CA ALA A 102 -10.07 -12.40 14.50
C ALA A 102 -11.57 -12.25 14.77
N LEU A 103 -12.06 -11.04 15.00
CA LEU A 103 -13.43 -10.79 15.45
C LEU A 103 -14.30 -10.12 14.38
N GLU A 104 -13.71 -9.25 13.53
CA GLU A 104 -14.51 -8.38 12.67
C GLU A 104 -13.71 -7.89 11.45
N GLN A 105 -14.43 -7.35 10.49
CA GLN A 105 -13.82 -6.57 9.41
C GLN A 105 -13.44 -5.20 9.99
N VAL A 106 -12.17 -4.82 9.82
CA VAL A 106 -11.63 -3.59 10.41
C VAL A 106 -11.38 -2.48 9.40
N ALA A 107 -11.29 -2.82 8.12
CA ALA A 107 -11.08 -1.80 7.09
C ALA A 107 -11.55 -2.27 5.72
N THR A 108 -11.92 -1.30 4.88
CA THR A 108 -12.19 -1.46 3.45
C THR A 108 -11.63 -0.26 2.71
N GLY A 109 -11.33 -0.44 1.45
CA GLY A 109 -10.86 0.69 0.65
C GLY A 109 -10.48 0.33 -0.76
N THR A 110 -9.90 1.33 -1.43
CA THR A 110 -9.37 1.22 -2.78
C THR A 110 -8.01 1.89 -2.83
N HIS A 111 -7.16 1.42 -3.75
CA HIS A 111 -5.81 1.96 -3.92
C HIS A 111 -5.45 1.93 -5.40
N ALA A 112 -4.76 2.94 -5.85
CA ALA A 112 -4.23 2.97 -7.21
C ALA A 112 -2.71 3.12 -7.17
N ARG A 113 -2.04 2.38 -8.04
CA ARG A 113 -0.60 2.45 -8.23
C ARG A 113 -0.27 2.63 -9.69
N PHE A 114 0.90 3.17 -9.95
CA PHE A 114 1.42 3.34 -11.31
C PHE A 114 2.73 2.60 -11.43
N VAL A 115 2.83 1.69 -12.39
CA VAL A 115 4.05 0.92 -12.66
C VAL A 115 5.04 1.81 -13.39
N VAL A 116 6.25 1.89 -12.87
CA VAL A 116 7.29 2.78 -13.39
C VAL A 116 8.53 1.99 -13.80
N ASP A 117 9.22 2.51 -14.80
CA ASP A 117 10.58 2.10 -15.13
C ASP A 117 11.54 2.86 -14.22
N LEU A 118 12.34 2.15 -13.45
CA LEU A 118 13.20 2.77 -12.43
C LEU A 118 14.25 3.71 -13.03
N GLU A 119 14.85 3.33 -14.15
CA GLU A 119 15.86 4.16 -14.81
C GLU A 119 15.27 5.49 -15.31
N LYS A 120 14.13 5.41 -15.99
CA LYS A 120 13.42 6.61 -16.49
C LYS A 120 12.93 7.47 -15.34
N THR A 121 12.46 6.85 -14.26
CA THR A 121 11.99 7.56 -13.07
C THR A 121 13.14 8.31 -12.39
N ALA A 122 14.29 7.66 -12.23
CA ALA A 122 15.48 8.30 -11.66
C ALA A 122 15.89 9.55 -12.45
N ALA A 123 15.86 9.47 -13.78
CA ALA A 123 16.19 10.60 -14.64
C ALA A 123 15.19 11.76 -14.48
N ARG A 124 13.89 11.45 -14.43
CA ARG A 124 12.84 12.48 -14.23
C ARG A 124 12.96 13.15 -12.86
N LEU A 125 13.23 12.38 -11.81
CA LEU A 125 13.36 12.91 -10.46
C LEU A 125 14.59 13.79 -10.32
N LYS A 126 15.68 13.43 -10.97
CA LYS A 126 16.87 14.28 -11.03
C LYS A 126 16.55 15.62 -11.70
N GLY A 127 15.84 15.60 -12.83
CA GLY A 127 15.43 16.81 -13.53
C GLY A 127 14.53 17.69 -12.68
N LYS A 128 13.56 17.11 -11.98
CA LYS A 128 12.71 17.86 -11.06
C LYS A 128 13.49 18.48 -9.91
N ARG A 129 14.44 17.74 -9.32
CA ARG A 129 15.29 18.24 -8.24
C ARG A 129 16.11 19.43 -8.71
N ASP A 130 16.74 19.34 -9.89
CA ASP A 130 17.55 20.42 -10.44
C ASP A 130 16.73 21.69 -10.65
N LYS A 131 15.51 21.55 -11.19
CA LYS A 131 14.58 22.67 -11.35
C LYS A 131 14.15 23.27 -10.01
N ALA A 132 13.87 22.42 -9.02
CA ALA A 132 13.48 22.88 -7.68
C ALA A 132 14.61 23.66 -7.01
N LEU A 133 15.84 23.22 -7.13
CA LEU A 133 17.01 23.93 -6.59
C LEU A 133 17.21 25.29 -7.26
N GLN A 134 16.96 25.41 -8.58
CA GLN A 134 17.01 26.69 -9.29
C GLN A 134 15.88 27.62 -8.82
N ALA A 135 14.68 27.09 -8.57
CA ALA A 135 13.54 27.90 -8.13
C ALA A 135 13.69 28.45 -6.72
N ILE A 136 14.47 27.79 -5.85
CA ILE A 136 14.74 28.23 -4.47
C ILE A 136 15.76 29.36 -4.44
N ASN A 137 16.65 29.39 -5.40
CA ASN A 137 17.70 30.40 -5.51
C ASN A 137 17.19 31.61 -6.33
#